data_d7ea01b9ade7b0a5ef85eda63d0d7e32
#
_entry.id   d7ea01b9ade7b0a5ef85eda63d0d7e32
#
_cell.length_a   1.000
_cell.length_b   1.000
_cell.length_c   1.000
_cell.angle_alpha   90.00
_cell.angle_beta   90.00
_cell.angle_gamma   90.00
#
_symmetry.space_group_name_H-M   'P 1'
#
loop_
_entity.id
_entity.type
_entity.pdbx_description
1 polymer ?
#
loop_
_entity_poly.entity_id
_entity_poly.type
_entity_poly.pdbx_seq_one_letter_code
_entity_poly.pdbx_strand_id
1 'polypeptide(L)'
;MVAQAPELNVQAAASFSHAISTHAVNNEIEFFTALDDLDTAAGHLDNLEFSSATYYRYVSLDLGQLYESLQGEQIQESVQAFTKALFLAIPAARQATMSGACGWDYAKVLVRTGQRVQLSFDKPVRANDGFLKPSIEALKSDLKKKEKLFGSLFGKKMEFEFGGNDNEGIDELLEALSQTIGEING
;
A
#
# COMPACT_ATOMS: atom_id res chain seq x y z
N MET A 1 -23.05 5.82 1.08
CA MET A 1 -23.89 6.43 2.12
C MET A 1 -25.35 6.12 1.79
N VAL A 2 -26.06 5.49 2.68
CA VAL A 2 -27.50 5.23 2.54
C VAL A 2 -28.21 6.40 3.22
N ALA A 3 -28.61 7.40 2.45
CA ALA A 3 -29.15 8.66 2.98
C ALA A 3 -30.45 8.49 3.78
N GLN A 4 -31.15 7.34 3.62
CA GLN A 4 -32.44 7.07 4.26
C GLN A 4 -32.36 6.08 5.44
N ALA A 5 -31.16 5.56 5.75
CA ALA A 5 -30.94 4.60 6.84
C ALA A 5 -29.61 4.89 7.52
N PRO A 6 -29.49 5.96 8.33
CA PRO A 6 -28.26 6.33 9.02
C PRO A 6 -27.68 5.22 9.90
N GLU A 7 -28.53 4.34 10.42
CA GLU A 7 -28.16 3.17 11.22
C GLU A 7 -27.36 2.11 10.45
N LEU A 8 -27.37 2.16 9.10
CA LEU A 8 -26.57 1.29 8.25
C LEU A 8 -25.20 1.90 7.88
N ASN A 9 -24.91 3.11 8.35
CA ASN A 9 -23.62 3.72 8.11
C ASN A 9 -22.54 3.05 8.96
N VAL A 10 -21.49 2.55 8.31
CA VAL A 10 -20.31 1.98 8.96
C VAL A 10 -19.14 2.92 8.77
N GLN A 11 -18.42 3.23 9.85
CA GLN A 11 -17.18 3.98 9.76
C GLN A 11 -16.06 3.10 9.19
N ALA A 12 -15.27 3.66 8.28
CA ALA A 12 -14.18 2.92 7.67
C ALA A 12 -13.03 2.72 8.67
N ALA A 13 -12.71 1.47 8.97
CA ALA A 13 -11.54 1.11 9.78
C ALA A 13 -10.22 1.22 8.99
N ALA A 14 -10.26 1.06 7.66
CA ALA A 14 -9.08 1.10 6.82
C ALA A 14 -8.89 2.47 6.14
N SER A 15 -7.63 2.87 5.98
CA SER A 15 -7.24 4.07 5.22
C SER A 15 -6.08 3.76 4.29
N PHE A 16 -6.18 4.31 3.08
CA PHE A 16 -5.20 4.12 2.01
C PHE A 16 -4.64 5.47 1.59
N SER A 17 -3.32 5.60 1.53
CA SER A 17 -2.70 6.75 0.90
C SER A 17 -2.68 6.60 -0.62
N HIS A 18 -2.49 7.70 -1.33
CA HIS A 18 -2.07 7.62 -2.72
C HIS A 18 -0.72 6.90 -2.83
N ALA A 19 -0.54 6.14 -3.90
CA ALA A 19 0.77 5.63 -4.27
C ALA A 19 1.60 6.80 -4.81
N ILE A 20 2.80 6.98 -4.27
CA ILE A 20 3.75 8.02 -4.71
C ILE A 20 5.03 7.37 -5.20
N SER A 21 5.64 7.92 -6.23
CA SER A 21 6.97 7.49 -6.65
C SER A 21 8.01 7.88 -5.61
N THR A 22 8.98 7.00 -5.37
CA THR A 22 10.09 7.27 -4.43
C THR A 22 11.20 8.12 -5.06
N HIS A 23 11.21 8.24 -6.39
CA HIS A 23 12.20 8.96 -7.18
C HIS A 23 11.52 9.83 -8.24
N ALA A 24 12.28 10.70 -8.89
CA ALA A 24 11.78 11.47 -10.02
C ALA A 24 11.44 10.52 -11.19
N VAL A 25 10.27 10.73 -11.79
CA VAL A 25 9.74 9.92 -12.89
C VAL A 25 9.62 10.81 -14.12
N ASN A 26 10.07 10.29 -15.26
CA ASN A 26 9.80 10.87 -16.56
C ASN A 26 8.69 10.05 -17.21
N ASN A 27 7.64 10.72 -17.68
CA ASN A 27 6.59 10.07 -18.45
C ASN A 27 7.10 9.83 -19.87
N GLU A 28 6.93 8.61 -20.35
CA GLU A 28 7.11 8.28 -21.76
C GLU A 28 5.75 8.42 -22.44
N ILE A 29 5.72 9.16 -23.55
CA ILE A 29 4.50 9.44 -24.31
C ILE A 29 4.60 8.72 -25.64
N GLU A 30 3.68 7.81 -25.89
CA GLU A 30 3.51 7.15 -27.19
C GLU A 30 2.29 7.74 -27.88
N PHE A 31 2.48 8.19 -29.10
CA PHE A 31 1.40 8.70 -29.95
C PHE A 31 0.98 7.59 -30.90
N PHE A 32 -0.32 7.37 -31.00
CA PHE A 32 -0.86 6.48 -32.01
C PHE A 32 -1.94 7.18 -32.81
N THR A 33 -1.99 6.87 -34.11
CA THR A 33 -2.99 7.36 -35.04
C THR A 33 -3.81 6.17 -35.55
N ALA A 34 -5.13 6.25 -35.47
CA ALA A 34 -6.01 5.34 -36.17
C ALA A 34 -6.47 6.01 -37.50
N LEU A 35 -6.14 5.40 -38.61
CA LEU A 35 -6.67 5.80 -39.92
C LEU A 35 -7.99 5.04 -40.14
N ASP A 36 -9.06 5.77 -40.44
CA ASP A 36 -10.29 5.16 -40.91
C ASP A 36 -10.17 4.94 -42.43
N ASP A 37 -10.32 3.71 -42.90
CA ASP A 37 -10.22 3.34 -44.30
C ASP A 37 -11.32 3.97 -45.17
N LEU A 38 -12.34 4.56 -44.57
CA LEU A 38 -13.50 5.14 -45.25
C LEU A 38 -13.50 6.67 -45.31
N ASP A 39 -12.65 7.34 -44.53
CA ASP A 39 -12.62 8.79 -44.48
C ASP A 39 -11.18 9.29 -44.52
N THR A 40 -10.82 10.04 -45.58
CA THR A 40 -9.48 10.62 -45.76
C THR A 40 -9.22 11.84 -44.85
N ALA A 41 -10.15 12.17 -43.98
CA ALA A 41 -10.03 13.30 -43.06
C ALA A 41 -9.96 12.85 -41.61
N ALA A 42 -8.85 13.18 -40.98
CA ALA A 42 -8.60 13.15 -39.54
C ALA A 42 -8.65 11.76 -38.86
N GLY A 43 -7.55 11.03 -38.94
CA GLY A 43 -7.28 9.97 -38.03
C GLY A 43 -7.38 10.45 -36.57
N HIS A 44 -7.96 9.64 -35.71
CA HIS A 44 -7.96 9.91 -34.28
C HIS A 44 -6.50 9.89 -33.80
N LEU A 45 -6.01 11.03 -33.33
CA LEU A 45 -4.70 11.13 -32.65
C LEU A 45 -4.96 11.01 -31.16
N ASP A 46 -4.45 9.96 -30.55
CA ASP A 46 -4.48 9.83 -29.10
C ASP A 46 -3.06 9.59 -28.56
N ASN A 47 -2.86 9.87 -27.29
CA ASN A 47 -1.58 9.64 -26.62
C ASN A 47 -1.74 8.64 -25.48
N LEU A 48 -0.76 7.79 -25.34
CA LEU A 48 -0.64 6.87 -24.23
C LEU A 48 0.57 7.27 -23.41
N GLU A 49 0.35 7.55 -22.12
CA GLU A 49 1.43 7.88 -21.19
C GLU A 49 1.80 6.65 -20.38
N PHE A 50 3.09 6.37 -20.33
CA PHE A 50 3.69 5.31 -19.54
C PHE A 50 4.59 5.91 -18.47
N SER A 51 4.48 5.38 -17.26
CA SER A 51 5.43 5.69 -16.19
C SER A 51 5.86 4.42 -15.51
N SER A 52 7.17 4.21 -15.43
CA SER A 52 7.77 3.12 -14.65
C SER A 52 8.48 3.71 -13.44
N ALA A 53 8.10 3.26 -12.24
CA ALA A 53 8.67 3.78 -11.01
C ALA A 53 8.60 2.77 -9.86
N THR A 54 9.46 2.97 -8.87
CA THR A 54 9.29 2.34 -7.55
C THR A 54 8.28 3.17 -6.78
N TYR A 55 7.15 2.55 -6.42
CA TYR A 55 6.06 3.20 -5.71
C TYR A 55 6.07 2.85 -4.23
N TYR A 56 5.81 3.85 -3.41
CA TYR A 56 5.48 3.71 -1.99
C TYR A 56 3.99 3.93 -1.78
N ARG A 57 3.39 3.07 -0.98
CA ARG A 57 2.01 3.19 -0.52
C ARG A 57 1.92 2.93 0.96
N TYR A 58 1.16 3.77 1.67
CA TYR A 58 0.84 3.57 3.07
C TYR A 58 -0.60 3.09 3.22
N VAL A 59 -0.78 2.09 4.07
CA VAL A 59 -2.10 1.57 4.45
C VAL A 59 -2.16 1.48 5.96
N SER A 60 -3.28 1.83 6.56
CA SER A 60 -3.53 1.63 7.98
C SER A 60 -4.89 1.00 8.21
N LEU A 61 -4.95 0.11 9.20
CA LEU A 61 -6.15 -0.49 9.73
C LEU A 61 -6.27 -0.10 11.20
N ASP A 62 -7.37 0.53 11.57
CA ASP A 62 -7.71 0.86 12.95
C ASP A 62 -8.42 -0.33 13.58
N LEU A 63 -7.71 -1.02 14.49
CA LEU A 63 -8.23 -2.22 15.14
C LEU A 63 -9.37 -1.89 16.13
N GLY A 64 -9.35 -0.71 16.75
CA GLY A 64 -10.43 -0.27 17.64
C GLY A 64 -11.72 -0.04 16.85
N GLN A 65 -11.65 0.68 15.73
CA GLN A 65 -12.79 0.88 14.85
C GLN A 65 -13.29 -0.42 14.22
N LEU A 66 -12.38 -1.34 13.90
CA LEU A 66 -12.73 -2.67 13.40
C LEU A 66 -13.48 -3.47 14.48
N TYR A 67 -12.98 -3.42 15.72
CA TYR A 67 -13.60 -4.08 16.87
C TYR A 67 -15.03 -3.58 17.12
N GLU A 68 -15.23 -2.27 17.11
CA GLU A 68 -16.56 -1.67 17.23
C GLU A 68 -17.49 -2.10 16.10
N SER A 69 -17.02 -2.07 14.86
CA SER A 69 -17.82 -2.43 13.67
C SER A 69 -18.23 -3.90 13.65
N LEU A 70 -17.40 -4.79 14.19
CA LEU A 70 -17.63 -6.24 14.24
C LEU A 70 -18.17 -6.71 15.61
N GLN A 71 -18.43 -5.78 16.55
CA GLN A 71 -18.87 -6.09 17.91
C GLN A 71 -17.93 -7.05 18.66
N GLY A 72 -16.64 -6.98 18.33
CA GLY A 72 -15.60 -7.83 18.92
C GLY A 72 -15.48 -9.23 18.32
N GLU A 73 -16.31 -9.57 17.34
CA GLU A 73 -16.29 -10.90 16.73
C GLU A 73 -15.33 -10.96 15.52
N GLN A 74 -14.68 -12.10 15.32
CA GLN A 74 -13.88 -12.43 14.13
C GLN A 74 -12.80 -11.41 13.77
N ILE A 75 -12.19 -10.76 14.77
CA ILE A 75 -11.18 -9.71 14.54
C ILE A 75 -9.93 -10.28 13.87
N GLN A 76 -9.44 -11.44 14.33
CA GLN A 76 -8.24 -12.07 13.78
C GLN A 76 -8.45 -12.48 12.32
N GLU A 77 -9.56 -13.14 12.04
CA GLU A 77 -9.95 -13.58 10.69
C GLU A 77 -10.10 -12.39 9.75
N SER A 78 -10.69 -11.30 10.24
CA SER A 78 -10.88 -10.08 9.46
C SER A 78 -9.56 -9.40 9.12
N VAL A 79 -8.61 -9.33 10.06
CA VAL A 79 -7.27 -8.79 9.80
C VAL A 79 -6.49 -9.68 8.84
N GLN A 80 -6.58 -11.00 8.98
CA GLN A 80 -5.96 -11.93 8.04
C GLN A 80 -6.55 -11.78 6.63
N ALA A 81 -7.88 -11.73 6.51
CA ALA A 81 -8.57 -11.55 5.23
C ALA A 81 -8.19 -10.22 4.58
N PHE A 82 -8.14 -9.14 5.36
CA PHE A 82 -7.71 -7.82 4.90
C PHE A 82 -6.25 -7.84 4.40
N THR A 83 -5.34 -8.47 5.14
CA THR A 83 -3.92 -8.55 4.76
C THR A 83 -3.73 -9.38 3.50
N LYS A 84 -4.42 -10.53 3.36
CA LYS A 84 -4.44 -11.34 2.15
C LYS A 84 -5.00 -10.55 0.96
N ALA A 85 -6.11 -9.84 1.17
CA ALA A 85 -6.69 -9.01 0.12
C ALA A 85 -5.76 -7.90 -0.34
N LEU A 86 -5.06 -7.23 0.58
CA LEU A 86 -4.04 -6.22 0.25
C LEU A 86 -2.90 -6.79 -0.59
N PHE A 87 -2.45 -7.99 -0.26
CA PHE A 87 -1.37 -8.66 -0.98
C PHE A 87 -1.79 -9.07 -2.40
N LEU A 88 -3.02 -9.54 -2.56
CA LEU A 88 -3.53 -10.07 -3.84
C LEU A 88 -4.21 -9.00 -4.72
N ALA A 89 -4.79 -7.98 -4.11
CA ALA A 89 -5.59 -6.98 -4.83
C ALA A 89 -4.70 -5.98 -5.57
N ILE A 90 -4.33 -6.33 -6.78
CA ILE A 90 -3.59 -5.47 -7.70
C ILE A 90 -4.60 -4.86 -8.68
N PRO A 91 -4.57 -3.53 -8.90
CA PRO A 91 -5.47 -2.90 -9.86
C PRO A 91 -5.37 -3.54 -11.25
N ALA A 92 -6.51 -3.97 -11.79
CA ALA A 92 -6.57 -4.62 -13.10
C ALA A 92 -6.63 -3.62 -14.27
N ALA A 93 -6.71 -2.32 -13.97
CA ALA A 93 -6.77 -1.27 -15.00
C ALA A 93 -5.55 -1.35 -15.93
N ARG A 94 -5.80 -1.40 -17.22
CA ARG A 94 -4.80 -1.50 -18.30
C ARG A 94 -3.89 -2.74 -18.26
N GLN A 95 -4.19 -3.77 -17.49
CA GLN A 95 -3.41 -5.02 -17.52
C GLN A 95 -3.40 -5.70 -18.89
N ALA A 96 -4.47 -5.54 -19.66
CA ALA A 96 -4.55 -6.08 -21.02
C ALA A 96 -3.57 -5.40 -22.00
N THR A 97 -3.16 -4.17 -21.73
CA THR A 97 -2.27 -3.38 -22.61
C THR A 97 -0.85 -3.25 -22.07
N MET A 98 -0.66 -3.37 -20.74
CA MET A 98 0.63 -3.12 -20.07
C MET A 98 1.21 -4.35 -19.36
N SER A 99 0.64 -5.50 -19.53
CA SER A 99 1.04 -6.80 -18.99
C SER A 99 1.56 -6.85 -17.55
N GLY A 100 0.99 -7.76 -16.78
CA GLY A 100 1.53 -8.24 -15.51
C GLY A 100 1.06 -7.46 -14.30
N ALA A 101 0.86 -8.24 -13.24
CA ALA A 101 0.59 -7.73 -11.92
C ALA A 101 1.91 -7.62 -11.15
N CYS A 102 2.27 -6.42 -10.68
CA CYS A 102 3.42 -6.24 -9.80
C CYS A 102 2.94 -6.40 -8.36
N GLY A 103 3.43 -7.45 -7.69
CA GLY A 103 3.21 -7.66 -6.25
C GLY A 103 4.04 -6.70 -5.38
N TRP A 104 4.08 -6.98 -4.09
CA TRP A 104 4.95 -6.25 -3.17
C TRP A 104 6.38 -6.78 -3.28
N ASP A 105 7.33 -5.91 -3.52
CA ASP A 105 8.76 -6.24 -3.39
C ASP A 105 9.20 -6.13 -1.93
N TYR A 106 8.57 -5.23 -1.18
CA TYR A 106 8.87 -4.99 0.22
C TYR A 106 7.64 -4.44 0.95
N ALA A 107 7.43 -4.92 2.17
CA ALA A 107 6.48 -4.32 3.09
C ALA A 107 7.03 -4.26 4.51
N LYS A 108 6.76 -3.15 5.21
CA LYS A 108 7.02 -2.97 6.63
C LYS A 108 5.68 -2.89 7.35
N VAL A 109 5.42 -3.87 8.19
CA VAL A 109 4.17 -3.99 8.95
C VAL A 109 4.45 -3.69 10.41
N LEU A 110 3.63 -2.83 11.00
CA LEU A 110 3.72 -2.42 12.40
C LEU A 110 2.35 -2.54 13.06
N VAL A 111 2.28 -3.24 14.19
CA VAL A 111 1.17 -3.09 15.13
C VAL A 111 1.59 -2.12 16.22
N ARG A 112 0.78 -1.08 16.45
CA ARG A 112 1.13 0.04 17.31
C ARG A 112 -0.07 0.56 18.08
N THR A 113 0.18 1.13 19.24
CA THR A 113 -0.77 2.02 19.92
C THR A 113 -0.42 3.47 19.58
N GLY A 114 -1.42 4.30 19.32
CA GLY A 114 -1.26 5.73 19.00
C GLY A 114 -1.63 6.10 17.59
N GLN A 115 -1.25 7.31 17.18
CA GLN A 115 -1.65 7.86 15.89
C GLN A 115 -0.98 7.17 14.70
N ARG A 116 -1.60 7.30 13.53
CA ARG A 116 -1.05 6.81 12.25
C ARG A 116 0.30 7.48 11.95
N VAL A 117 1.24 6.70 11.44
CA VAL A 117 2.57 7.19 11.06
C VAL A 117 2.82 6.87 9.60
N GLN A 118 2.56 7.84 8.75
CA GLN A 118 2.92 7.78 7.35
C GLN A 118 4.33 8.33 7.15
N LEU A 119 5.12 7.70 6.30
CA LEU A 119 6.41 8.19 5.86
C LEU A 119 6.25 9.08 4.62
N SER A 120 7.18 9.99 4.44
CA SER A 120 7.22 10.88 3.28
C SER A 120 8.54 10.72 2.54
N PHE A 121 8.48 10.78 1.21
CA PHE A 121 9.65 10.89 0.35
C PHE A 121 9.75 12.33 -0.14
N ASP A 122 10.00 13.27 0.81
CA ASP A 122 10.17 14.69 0.53
C ASP A 122 11.35 14.99 -0.39
N LYS A 123 12.37 14.12 -0.33
CA LYS A 123 13.51 14.14 -1.24
C LYS A 123 13.47 12.90 -2.13
N PRO A 124 13.47 13.08 -3.45
CA PRO A 124 13.49 11.94 -4.36
C PRO A 124 14.78 11.13 -4.16
N VAL A 125 14.61 9.82 -4.11
CA VAL A 125 15.74 8.89 -4.07
C VAL A 125 16.56 9.04 -5.34
N ARG A 126 17.87 9.07 -5.20
CA ARG A 126 18.83 9.13 -6.32
C ARG A 126 19.67 7.87 -6.30
N ALA A 127 19.71 7.16 -7.42
CA ALA A 127 20.49 5.95 -7.58
C ALA A 127 20.92 5.79 -9.04
N ASN A 128 22.05 5.14 -9.26
CA ASN A 128 22.56 4.84 -10.60
C ASN A 128 22.21 3.38 -11.03
N ASP A 129 21.88 2.52 -10.07
CA ASP A 129 21.61 1.10 -10.30
C ASP A 129 20.40 0.66 -9.48
N GLY A 130 19.22 0.91 -10.05
CA GLY A 130 17.92 0.55 -9.45
C GLY A 130 17.53 1.40 -8.25
N PHE A 131 16.21 1.62 -8.10
CA PHE A 131 15.66 2.48 -7.06
C PHE A 131 15.09 1.70 -5.87
N LEU A 132 14.83 0.39 -5.99
CA LEU A 132 14.16 -0.38 -4.95
C LEU A 132 14.97 -0.41 -3.64
N LYS A 133 16.22 -0.87 -3.67
CA LYS A 133 17.07 -0.95 -2.46
C LYS A 133 17.26 0.39 -1.78
N PRO A 134 17.66 1.47 -2.49
CA PRO A 134 17.78 2.79 -1.88
C PRO A 134 16.46 3.33 -1.32
N SER A 135 15.32 2.98 -1.92
CA SER A 135 13.99 3.37 -1.40
C SER A 135 13.67 2.66 -0.09
N ILE A 136 13.99 1.36 0.02
CA ILE A 136 13.84 0.59 1.26
C ILE A 136 14.72 1.18 2.37
N GLU A 137 15.97 1.51 2.06
CA GLU A 137 16.90 2.14 3.03
C GLU A 137 16.40 3.50 3.51
N ALA A 138 15.91 4.34 2.59
CA ALA A 138 15.31 5.63 2.93
C ALA A 138 14.10 5.46 3.85
N LEU A 139 13.20 4.51 3.54
CA LEU A 139 12.03 4.17 4.35
C LEU A 139 12.45 3.71 5.75
N LYS A 140 13.38 2.77 5.86
CA LYS A 140 13.89 2.26 7.14
C LYS A 140 14.55 3.37 7.96
N SER A 141 15.33 4.24 7.32
CA SER A 141 15.99 5.38 7.97
C SER A 141 14.98 6.39 8.53
N ASP A 142 13.96 6.75 7.74
CA ASP A 142 12.92 7.70 8.17
C ASP A 142 12.06 7.11 9.29
N LEU A 143 11.71 5.84 9.21
CA LEU A 143 10.98 5.13 10.26
C LEU A 143 11.75 5.15 11.60
N LYS A 144 13.05 4.84 11.57
CA LYS A 144 13.92 4.90 12.76
C LYS A 144 13.99 6.30 13.36
N LYS A 145 14.04 7.35 12.53
CA LYS A 145 14.01 8.74 13.01
C LYS A 145 12.69 9.05 13.72
N LYS A 146 11.56 8.63 13.14
CA LYS A 146 10.24 8.82 13.76
C LYS A 146 10.10 8.02 15.05
N GLU A 147 10.52 6.77 15.07
CA GLU A 147 10.54 5.95 16.29
C GLU A 147 11.35 6.62 17.41
N LYS A 148 12.54 7.14 17.09
CA LYS A 148 13.36 7.89 18.05
C LYS A 148 12.69 9.20 18.51
N LEU A 149 12.05 9.92 17.59
CA LEU A 149 11.37 11.20 17.89
C LEU A 149 10.17 10.99 18.81
N PHE A 150 9.38 9.96 18.57
CA PHE A 150 8.20 9.64 19.37
C PHE A 150 8.55 8.92 20.68
N GLY A 151 9.72 8.27 20.77
CA GLY A 151 10.13 7.51 21.96
C GLY A 151 9.07 6.49 22.37
N SER A 152 8.67 6.50 23.64
CA SER A 152 7.64 5.60 24.18
C SER A 152 6.26 5.79 23.54
N LEU A 153 5.96 6.99 23.03
CA LEU A 153 4.71 7.29 22.33
C LEU A 153 4.62 6.64 20.95
N PHE A 154 5.73 6.09 20.44
CA PHE A 154 5.69 5.31 19.22
C PHE A 154 4.83 4.06 19.36
N GLY A 155 4.77 3.50 20.55
CA GLY A 155 3.81 2.46 20.95
C GLY A 155 3.90 1.17 20.13
N LYS A 156 5.11 0.80 19.68
CA LYS A 156 5.34 -0.42 18.89
C LYS A 156 5.03 -1.68 19.71
N LYS A 157 4.16 -2.54 19.18
CA LYS A 157 3.80 -3.86 19.74
C LYS A 157 4.40 -4.98 18.91
N MET A 158 4.34 -4.85 17.58
CA MET A 158 4.90 -5.83 16.65
C MET A 158 5.54 -5.09 15.47
N GLU A 159 6.56 -5.70 14.92
CA GLU A 159 7.24 -5.26 13.70
C GLU A 159 7.56 -6.48 12.84
N PHE A 160 7.21 -6.41 11.55
CA PHE A 160 7.48 -7.45 10.57
C PHE A 160 7.97 -6.82 9.27
N GLU A 161 8.89 -7.50 8.59
CA GLU A 161 9.40 -7.12 7.27
C GLU A 161 9.12 -8.22 6.26
N PHE A 162 8.41 -7.91 5.20
CA PHE A 162 8.21 -8.76 4.04
C PHE A 162 9.23 -8.37 2.96
N GLY A 163 9.84 -9.35 2.30
CA GLY A 163 10.84 -9.09 1.24
C GLY A 163 12.19 -8.57 1.75
N GLY A 164 12.39 -8.51 3.06
CA GLY A 164 13.66 -8.10 3.67
C GLY A 164 14.68 -9.26 3.80
N ASN A 165 14.18 -10.48 4.01
CA ASN A 165 14.95 -11.71 4.15
C ASN A 165 14.26 -12.83 3.38
N ASP A 166 15.03 -13.82 2.92
CA ASP A 166 14.56 -14.91 2.05
C ASP A 166 13.53 -15.86 2.70
N ASN A 167 13.28 -15.73 4.02
CA ASN A 167 12.44 -16.66 4.79
C ASN A 167 11.15 -16.02 5.35
N GLU A 168 10.84 -14.78 4.98
CA GLU A 168 9.67 -14.07 5.51
C GLU A 168 8.63 -13.85 4.41
N GLY A 169 7.65 -14.74 4.35
CA GLY A 169 6.55 -14.71 3.41
C GLY A 169 5.24 -14.19 4.01
N ILE A 170 4.17 -14.34 3.25
CA ILE A 170 2.83 -13.89 3.66
C ILE A 170 2.29 -14.74 4.83
N ASP A 171 2.62 -16.02 4.87
CA ASP A 171 2.11 -16.94 5.88
C ASP A 171 2.68 -16.62 7.27
N GLU A 172 3.99 -16.33 7.35
CA GLU A 172 4.66 -15.90 8.58
C GLU A 172 4.12 -14.55 9.07
N LEU A 173 3.82 -13.62 8.14
CA LEU A 173 3.17 -12.36 8.50
C LEU A 173 1.78 -12.58 9.11
N LEU A 174 0.96 -13.45 8.51
CA LEU A 174 -0.38 -13.74 8.99
C LEU A 174 -0.36 -14.41 10.38
N GLU A 175 0.60 -15.28 10.62
CA GLU A 175 0.80 -15.92 11.92
C GLU A 175 1.20 -14.89 12.98
N ALA A 176 2.19 -14.04 12.70
CA ALA A 176 2.65 -12.99 13.62
C ALA A 176 1.52 -11.99 13.95
N LEU A 177 0.70 -11.62 12.97
CA LEU A 177 -0.47 -10.77 13.17
C LEU A 177 -1.50 -11.43 14.08
N SER A 178 -1.80 -12.72 13.86
CA SER A 178 -2.78 -13.47 14.66
C SER A 178 -2.35 -13.57 16.12
N GLN A 179 -1.08 -13.88 16.38
CA GLN A 179 -0.53 -13.93 17.74
C GLN A 179 -0.65 -12.59 18.44
N THR A 180 -0.19 -11.52 17.78
CA THR A 180 -0.21 -10.17 18.36
C THR A 180 -1.62 -9.66 18.64
N ILE A 181 -2.58 -9.94 17.74
CA ILE A 181 -3.98 -9.54 17.94
C ILE A 181 -4.63 -10.34 19.07
N GLY A 182 -4.30 -11.64 19.20
CA GLY A 182 -4.74 -12.46 20.32
C GLY A 182 -4.28 -11.91 21.68
N GLU A 183 -3.05 -11.44 21.77
CA GLU A 183 -2.50 -10.81 22.98
C GLU A 183 -3.13 -9.45 23.32
N ILE A 184 -3.60 -8.71 22.31
CA ILE A 184 -4.24 -7.39 22.53
C ILE A 184 -5.69 -7.54 22.99
N ASN A 185 -6.39 -8.58 22.54
CA ASN A 185 -7.80 -8.82 22.81
C ASN A 185 -8.05 -9.70 24.05
N GLY A 186 -7.04 -10.35 24.62
CA GLY A 186 -7.08 -11.15 25.85
C GLY A 186 -6.73 -10.31 27.08
#